data_3eeb6ba648556cedefc966cb89724fe6
#
_entry.id   3eeb6ba648556cedefc966cb89724fe6
#
_cell.length_a   1.000
_cell.length_b   1.000
_cell.length_c   1.000
_cell.angle_alpha   90.00
_cell.angle_beta   90.00
_cell.angle_gamma   90.00
#
_symmetry.space_group_name_H-M   'P 1'
#
loop_
_entity.id
_entity.type
_entity.pdbx_description
1 polymer ?
#
loop_
_entity_poly.entity_id
_entity_poly.type
_entity_poly.pdbx_seq_one_letter_code
_entity_poly.pdbx_strand_id
1 'polypeptide(L)'
;MNDNLSITSNTIENLIFEIRGVKVMLDFDLAAIYGVETRTLNQAVKRNIERFPEDFMFMLSDKEWRDLHANLLTTNMTSQFVISSINKRKKSTPPYAFTEHGAVMLASVLRSPSAIQMSVMVTRAFIAMRQAITNMLSFDIKVEHLSHKVDQLNAYVEEILHDQNDINDIQEQINNEVAIQIEVINDALDQLREKKVSPQNPIGFKPGN
;
A
#
# COMPACT_ATOMS: atom_id res chain seq x y z
N MET A 1 10.22 43.21 1.15
CA MET A 1 9.95 42.08 2.02
C MET A 1 10.25 40.86 1.18
N ASN A 2 11.38 40.23 1.42
CA ASN A 2 11.80 39.00 0.70
C ASN A 2 11.16 37.81 1.44
N ASP A 3 10.07 37.30 0.91
CA ASP A 3 9.58 35.98 1.29
C ASP A 3 10.54 34.93 0.74
N ASN A 4 11.58 34.64 1.51
CA ASN A 4 12.36 33.42 1.34
C ASN A 4 11.45 32.23 1.71
N LEU A 5 10.65 31.76 0.75
CA LEU A 5 10.04 30.44 0.84
C LEU A 5 11.20 29.45 0.95
N SER A 6 11.37 28.87 2.13
CA SER A 6 12.31 27.77 2.34
C SER A 6 11.87 26.59 1.47
N ILE A 7 12.51 26.43 0.31
CA ILE A 7 12.29 25.27 -0.57
C ILE A 7 12.83 24.05 0.17
N THR A 8 11.95 23.26 0.73
CA THR A 8 12.28 21.98 1.38
C THR A 8 12.32 20.86 0.33
N SER A 9 13.04 19.78 0.62
CA SER A 9 13.11 18.60 -0.28
C SER A 9 11.72 18.09 -0.66
N ASN A 10 10.78 17.99 0.28
CA ASN A 10 9.40 17.58 0.04
C ASN A 10 8.65 18.49 -0.95
N THR A 11 9.00 19.79 -0.99
CA THR A 11 8.39 20.73 -1.95
C THR A 11 8.89 20.45 -3.36
N ILE A 12 10.16 20.06 -3.53
CA ILE A 12 10.76 19.77 -4.84
C ILE A 12 10.24 18.45 -5.42
N GLU A 13 10.00 17.43 -4.56
CA GLU A 13 9.45 16.15 -5.00
C GLU A 13 8.07 16.31 -5.66
N ASN A 14 7.24 17.22 -5.17
CA ASN A 14 5.92 17.52 -5.73
C ASN A 14 5.98 18.24 -7.10
N LEU A 15 7.17 18.65 -7.55
CA LEU A 15 7.41 19.28 -8.86
C LEU A 15 7.92 18.28 -9.91
N ILE A 16 8.02 17.00 -9.55
CA ILE A 16 8.45 15.93 -10.44
C ILE A 16 7.20 15.23 -11.01
N PHE A 17 7.04 15.30 -12.30
CA PHE A 17 5.93 14.69 -13.05
C PHE A 17 6.39 13.45 -13.80
N GLU A 18 5.46 12.58 -14.14
CA GLU A 18 5.73 11.45 -15.04
C GLU A 18 5.13 11.74 -16.42
N ILE A 19 5.98 11.86 -17.42
CA ILE A 19 5.61 12.14 -18.79
C ILE A 19 6.38 11.19 -19.71
N ARG A 20 5.68 10.50 -20.61
CA ARG A 20 6.27 9.47 -21.50
C ARG A 20 7.02 8.36 -20.74
N GLY A 21 6.57 8.02 -19.51
CA GLY A 21 7.20 6.99 -18.67
C GLY A 21 8.52 7.42 -18.00
N VAL A 22 8.91 8.70 -18.12
CA VAL A 22 10.10 9.26 -17.47
C VAL A 22 9.74 10.34 -16.46
N LYS A 23 10.50 10.42 -15.38
CA LYS A 23 10.33 11.45 -14.36
C LYS A 23 11.02 12.73 -14.79
N VAL A 24 10.27 13.84 -14.81
CA VAL A 24 10.71 15.13 -15.31
C VAL A 24 10.28 16.28 -14.43
N MET A 25 11.00 17.40 -14.50
CA MET A 25 10.61 18.70 -13.96
C MET A 25 10.44 19.69 -15.11
N LEU A 26 9.52 20.63 -14.94
CA LEU A 26 9.23 21.63 -15.98
C LEU A 26 10.17 22.84 -15.89
N ASP A 27 10.40 23.49 -17.03
CA ASP A 27 11.34 24.62 -17.16
C ASP A 27 11.05 25.76 -16.18
N PHE A 28 9.78 26.07 -15.92
CA PHE A 28 9.39 27.15 -15.02
C PHE A 28 9.58 26.77 -13.54
N ASP A 29 9.43 25.50 -13.17
CA ASP A 29 9.70 25.02 -11.82
C ASP A 29 11.20 25.01 -11.54
N LEU A 30 11.99 24.51 -12.50
CA LEU A 30 13.46 24.55 -12.40
C LEU A 30 13.98 25.99 -12.36
N ALA A 31 13.41 26.88 -13.16
CA ALA A 31 13.78 28.29 -13.13
C ALA A 31 13.54 28.93 -11.76
N ALA A 32 12.41 28.60 -11.14
CA ALA A 32 12.08 29.08 -9.80
C ALA A 32 13.03 28.50 -8.74
N ILE A 33 13.35 27.19 -8.81
CA ILE A 33 14.31 26.54 -7.90
C ILE A 33 15.71 27.15 -8.04
N TYR A 34 16.16 27.41 -9.28
CA TYR A 34 17.46 28.00 -9.53
C TYR A 34 17.51 29.53 -9.32
N GLY A 35 16.38 30.17 -9.00
CA GLY A 35 16.29 31.59 -8.75
C GLY A 35 16.51 32.45 -10.00
N VAL A 36 16.11 31.94 -11.17
CA VAL A 36 16.23 32.63 -12.45
C VAL A 36 14.87 32.73 -13.14
N GLU A 37 14.76 33.68 -14.10
CA GLU A 37 13.58 33.73 -14.95
C GLU A 37 13.55 32.53 -15.93
N THR A 38 12.38 31.97 -16.21
CA THR A 38 12.18 30.86 -17.17
C THR A 38 12.76 31.25 -18.57
N ARG A 39 12.62 32.51 -18.97
CA ARG A 39 13.19 33.01 -20.21
C ARG A 39 14.72 32.90 -20.23
N THR A 40 15.37 33.28 -19.14
CA THR A 40 16.83 33.22 -18.97
C THR A 40 17.30 31.76 -18.98
N LEU A 41 16.63 30.86 -18.28
CA LEU A 41 16.91 29.43 -18.31
C LEU A 41 16.81 28.88 -19.74
N ASN A 42 15.70 29.13 -20.43
CA ASN A 42 15.48 28.64 -21.78
C ASN A 42 16.46 29.23 -22.81
N GLN A 43 16.93 30.47 -22.62
CA GLN A 43 18.00 31.06 -23.44
C GLN A 43 19.34 30.36 -23.18
N ALA A 44 19.68 30.06 -21.93
CA ALA A 44 20.90 29.34 -21.59
C ALA A 44 20.90 27.92 -22.18
N VAL A 45 19.79 27.22 -22.16
CA VAL A 45 19.61 25.92 -22.81
C VAL A 45 19.82 26.03 -24.32
N LYS A 46 19.15 26.99 -24.99
CA LYS A 46 19.28 27.17 -26.44
C LYS A 46 20.72 27.46 -26.88
N ARG A 47 21.50 28.20 -26.08
CA ARG A 47 22.91 28.46 -26.35
C ARG A 47 23.83 27.26 -26.17
N ASN A 48 23.36 26.23 -25.49
CA ASN A 48 24.11 25.01 -25.15
C ASN A 48 23.30 23.75 -25.54
N ILE A 49 22.57 23.81 -26.63
CA ILE A 49 21.60 22.77 -27.02
C ILE A 49 22.25 21.39 -27.20
N GLU A 50 23.49 21.35 -27.62
CA GLU A 50 24.29 20.15 -27.77
C GLU A 50 24.48 19.35 -26.47
N ARG A 51 24.27 20.00 -25.29
CA ARG A 51 24.34 19.37 -23.97
C ARG A 51 23.02 18.81 -23.49
N PHE A 52 21.97 19.00 -24.27
CA PHE A 52 20.61 18.58 -23.92
C PHE A 52 20.03 17.65 -24.99
N PRO A 53 20.53 16.42 -25.11
CA PRO A 53 19.92 15.41 -25.98
C PRO A 53 18.51 15.11 -25.55
N GLU A 54 17.73 14.36 -26.35
CA GLU A 54 16.31 14.09 -26.12
C GLU A 54 16.02 13.32 -24.81
N ASP A 55 16.97 12.55 -24.33
CA ASP A 55 16.89 11.84 -23.03
C ASP A 55 17.18 12.77 -21.84
N PHE A 56 17.70 13.99 -22.06
CA PHE A 56 17.91 15.01 -21.04
C PHE A 56 16.77 16.02 -21.00
N MET A 57 16.26 16.41 -22.18
CA MET A 57 15.23 17.42 -22.30
C MET A 57 14.38 17.21 -23.55
N PHE A 58 13.08 17.43 -23.42
CA PHE A 58 12.17 17.49 -24.56
C PHE A 58 11.08 18.55 -24.34
N MET A 59 10.47 19.00 -25.40
CA MET A 59 9.33 19.90 -25.33
C MET A 59 8.04 19.09 -25.27
N LEU A 60 7.12 19.43 -24.37
CA LEU A 60 5.81 18.82 -24.33
C LEU A 60 5.04 19.15 -25.62
N SER A 61 4.21 18.22 -26.06
CA SER A 61 3.19 18.49 -27.05
C SER A 61 2.04 19.31 -26.44
N ASP A 62 1.26 19.97 -27.29
CA ASP A 62 0.06 20.73 -26.86
C ASP A 62 -0.94 19.84 -26.10
N LYS A 63 -1.03 18.57 -26.46
CA LYS A 63 -1.91 17.61 -25.80
C LYS A 63 -1.39 17.28 -24.40
N GLU A 64 -0.12 16.87 -24.26
CA GLU A 64 0.51 16.55 -22.97
C GLU A 64 0.43 17.72 -22.00
N TRP A 65 0.64 18.94 -22.51
CA TRP A 65 0.55 20.15 -21.69
C TRP A 65 -0.89 20.41 -21.21
N ARG A 66 -1.90 20.25 -22.07
CA ARG A 66 -3.31 20.40 -21.68
C ARG A 66 -3.74 19.36 -20.67
N ASP A 67 -3.37 18.10 -20.89
CA ASP A 67 -3.71 16.99 -19.99
C ASP A 67 -3.07 17.18 -18.61
N LEU A 68 -1.79 17.54 -18.57
CA LEU A 68 -1.08 17.86 -17.32
C LEU A 68 -1.72 19.03 -16.59
N HIS A 69 -2.05 20.10 -17.29
CA HIS A 69 -2.69 21.28 -16.72
C HIS A 69 -4.08 20.97 -16.14
N ALA A 70 -4.88 20.15 -16.82
CA ALA A 70 -6.18 19.72 -16.35
C ALA A 70 -6.05 18.87 -15.07
N ASN A 71 -5.12 17.93 -15.04
CA ASN A 71 -4.87 17.08 -13.88
C ASN A 71 -4.40 17.88 -12.65
N LEU A 72 -3.56 18.88 -12.85
CA LEU A 72 -3.07 19.74 -11.77
C LEU A 72 -4.16 20.62 -11.16
N LEU A 73 -5.15 21.01 -11.93
CA LEU A 73 -6.30 21.78 -11.43
C LEU A 73 -7.31 20.94 -10.67
N THR A 74 -7.42 19.65 -10.97
CA THR A 74 -8.37 18.73 -10.32
C THR A 74 -7.81 18.10 -9.06
N THR A 75 -6.49 18.02 -8.92
CA THR A 75 -5.85 17.39 -7.77
C THR A 75 -5.58 18.43 -6.70
N ASN A 76 -6.32 18.41 -5.58
CA ASN A 76 -6.11 19.29 -4.39
C ASN A 76 -4.72 19.13 -3.73
N MET A 77 -3.83 18.34 -4.28
CA MET A 77 -2.48 18.07 -3.79
C MET A 77 -1.42 19.05 -4.32
N THR A 78 -1.79 19.98 -5.18
CA THR A 78 -0.83 20.89 -5.82
C THR A 78 -0.49 22.02 -4.86
N SER A 79 0.80 22.16 -4.52
CA SER A 79 1.26 23.30 -3.69
C SER A 79 0.90 24.61 -4.36
N GLN A 80 0.64 25.66 -3.56
CA GLN A 80 0.35 27.01 -4.08
C GLN A 80 1.44 27.52 -5.03
N PHE A 81 2.65 27.00 -4.90
CA PHE A 81 3.79 27.30 -5.74
C PHE A 81 3.59 26.81 -7.18
N VAL A 82 3.17 25.55 -7.37
CA VAL A 82 2.89 24.96 -8.69
C VAL A 82 1.75 25.69 -9.38
N ILE A 83 0.67 25.98 -8.67
CA ILE A 83 -0.50 26.70 -9.22
C ILE A 83 -0.09 28.11 -9.66
N SER A 84 0.72 28.81 -8.85
CA SER A 84 1.21 30.16 -9.17
C SER A 84 2.10 30.17 -10.42
N SER A 85 2.97 29.17 -10.57
CA SER A 85 3.87 29.04 -11.71
C SER A 85 3.12 28.73 -13.00
N ILE A 86 2.14 27.83 -12.93
CA ILE A 86 1.30 27.45 -14.08
C ILE A 86 0.42 28.61 -14.54
N ASN A 87 -0.19 29.37 -13.61
CA ASN A 87 -1.08 30.47 -13.96
C ASN A 87 -0.34 31.65 -14.60
N LYS A 88 0.93 31.84 -14.32
CA LYS A 88 1.77 32.88 -14.94
C LYS A 88 2.18 32.57 -16.39
N ARG A 89 2.03 31.30 -16.82
CA ARG A 89 2.41 30.89 -18.17
C ARG A 89 1.23 30.97 -19.15
N LYS A 90 1.49 31.42 -20.38
CA LYS A 90 0.50 31.38 -21.46
C LYS A 90 0.19 29.92 -21.80
N LYS A 91 -1.09 29.53 -21.77
CA LYS A 91 -1.57 28.17 -22.11
C LYS A 91 -1.12 27.70 -23.51
N SER A 92 -0.80 28.62 -24.41
CA SER A 92 -0.46 28.36 -25.80
C SER A 92 1.02 27.97 -26.05
N THR A 93 1.85 27.92 -25.01
CA THR A 93 3.27 27.58 -25.21
C THR A 93 3.66 26.43 -24.30
N PRO A 94 3.78 25.20 -24.84
CA PRO A 94 4.20 24.03 -24.05
C PRO A 94 5.57 24.26 -23.40
N PRO A 95 5.77 23.78 -22.16
CA PRO A 95 7.04 23.87 -21.46
C PRO A 95 8.06 22.84 -21.98
N TYR A 96 9.31 23.10 -21.67
CA TYR A 96 10.34 22.07 -21.71
C TYR A 96 10.26 21.24 -20.44
N ALA A 97 10.42 19.92 -20.63
CA ALA A 97 10.53 18.93 -19.55
C ALA A 97 11.99 18.47 -19.48
N PHE A 98 12.54 18.48 -18.28
CA PHE A 98 13.91 18.07 -18.00
C PHE A 98 13.92 16.82 -17.15
N THR A 99 14.63 15.78 -17.59
CA THR A 99 14.89 14.60 -16.77
C THR A 99 15.87 14.94 -15.65
N GLU A 100 16.16 13.98 -14.76
CA GLU A 100 17.17 14.12 -13.72
C GLU A 100 18.50 14.62 -14.30
N HIS A 101 18.96 13.99 -15.41
CA HIS A 101 20.21 14.35 -16.08
C HIS A 101 20.15 15.77 -16.67
N GLY A 102 19.03 16.13 -17.28
CA GLY A 102 18.82 17.47 -17.82
C GLY A 102 18.80 18.55 -16.72
N ALA A 103 18.16 18.27 -15.59
CA ALA A 103 18.14 19.18 -14.46
C ALA A 103 19.56 19.42 -13.87
N VAL A 104 20.35 18.36 -13.72
CA VAL A 104 21.75 18.46 -13.27
C VAL A 104 22.59 19.24 -14.30
N MET A 105 22.39 18.96 -15.59
CA MET A 105 23.11 19.68 -16.66
C MET A 105 22.81 21.17 -16.65
N LEU A 106 21.57 21.58 -16.35
CA LEU A 106 21.18 23.00 -16.21
C LEU A 106 22.05 23.75 -15.20
N ALA A 107 22.39 23.14 -14.07
CA ALA A 107 23.25 23.77 -13.06
C ALA A 107 24.63 24.13 -13.63
N SER A 108 25.19 23.28 -14.51
CA SER A 108 26.49 23.53 -15.16
C SER A 108 26.41 24.66 -16.16
N VAL A 109 25.26 24.86 -16.81
CA VAL A 109 25.03 25.87 -17.84
C VAL A 109 24.72 27.24 -17.21
N LEU A 110 23.95 27.26 -16.10
CA LEU A 110 23.58 28.50 -15.40
C LEU A 110 24.75 29.14 -14.64
N ARG A 111 25.76 28.35 -14.25
CA ARG A 111 27.04 28.80 -13.66
C ARG A 111 26.89 29.74 -12.46
N SER A 112 25.81 29.64 -11.68
CA SER A 112 25.65 30.43 -10.46
C SER A 112 25.93 29.56 -9.22
N PRO A 113 26.48 30.12 -8.13
CA PRO A 113 26.70 29.39 -6.90
C PRO A 113 25.39 28.79 -6.33
N SER A 114 24.28 29.51 -6.47
CA SER A 114 22.95 29.05 -6.06
C SER A 114 22.48 27.86 -6.94
N ALA A 115 22.75 27.88 -8.25
CA ALA A 115 22.40 26.77 -9.13
C ALA A 115 23.13 25.48 -8.73
N ILE A 116 24.39 25.56 -8.33
CA ILE A 116 25.16 24.40 -7.88
C ILE A 116 24.54 23.80 -6.61
N GLN A 117 24.19 24.63 -5.62
CA GLN A 117 23.54 24.15 -4.39
C GLN A 117 22.17 23.54 -4.67
N MET A 118 21.37 24.19 -5.50
CA MET A 118 20.03 23.71 -5.86
C MET A 118 20.08 22.43 -6.69
N SER A 119 21.11 22.22 -7.53
CA SER A 119 21.26 20.97 -8.28
C SER A 119 21.39 19.75 -7.37
N VAL A 120 22.06 19.90 -6.23
CA VAL A 120 22.15 18.82 -5.22
C VAL A 120 20.76 18.51 -4.64
N MET A 121 19.96 19.53 -4.36
CA MET A 121 18.59 19.33 -3.84
C MET A 121 17.68 18.68 -4.87
N VAL A 122 17.75 19.12 -6.13
CA VAL A 122 16.99 18.52 -7.25
C VAL A 122 17.38 17.06 -7.43
N THR A 123 18.66 16.75 -7.45
CA THR A 123 19.15 15.35 -7.56
C THR A 123 18.64 14.49 -6.41
N ARG A 124 18.70 15.00 -5.18
CA ARG A 124 18.17 14.28 -4.00
C ARG A 124 16.67 14.02 -4.10
N ALA A 125 15.89 14.98 -4.63
CA ALA A 125 14.46 14.81 -4.83
C ALA A 125 14.16 13.70 -5.87
N PHE A 126 14.89 13.65 -6.99
CA PHE A 126 14.75 12.56 -7.96
C PHE A 126 15.12 11.19 -7.37
N ILE A 127 16.20 11.13 -6.56
CA ILE A 127 16.61 9.91 -5.87
C ILE A 127 15.53 9.46 -4.87
N ALA A 128 15.01 10.36 -4.04
CA ALA A 128 13.98 10.07 -3.06
C ALA A 128 12.70 9.56 -3.75
N MET A 129 12.27 10.21 -4.83
CA MET A 129 11.11 9.75 -5.59
C MET A 129 11.33 8.35 -6.20
N ARG A 130 12.50 8.06 -6.74
CA ARG A 130 12.82 6.72 -7.26
C ARG A 130 12.76 5.66 -6.16
N GLN A 131 13.31 5.96 -4.98
CA GLN A 131 13.25 5.07 -3.82
C GLN A 131 11.80 4.85 -3.36
N ALA A 132 10.98 5.89 -3.32
CA ALA A 132 9.57 5.77 -2.96
C ALA A 132 8.82 4.82 -3.91
N ILE A 133 9.03 4.94 -5.22
CA ILE A 133 8.42 4.03 -6.21
C ILE A 133 8.88 2.58 -6.00
N THR A 134 10.20 2.37 -5.81
CA THR A 134 10.75 1.03 -5.56
C THR A 134 10.15 0.41 -4.28
N ASN A 135 9.99 1.22 -3.23
CA ASN A 135 9.38 0.78 -1.97
C ASN A 135 7.89 0.43 -2.17
N MET A 136 7.14 1.21 -2.95
CA MET A 136 5.73 0.90 -3.26
C MET A 136 5.60 -0.44 -3.99
N LEU A 137 6.41 -0.68 -5.03
CA LEU A 137 6.41 -1.96 -5.75
C LEU A 137 6.75 -3.14 -4.83
N SER A 138 7.71 -2.97 -3.93
CA SER A 138 8.05 -4.02 -2.94
C SER A 138 6.94 -4.25 -1.91
N PHE A 139 6.16 -3.21 -1.61
CA PHE A 139 5.00 -3.30 -0.72
C PHE A 139 3.86 -4.08 -1.37
N ASP A 140 3.55 -3.81 -2.64
CA ASP A 140 2.51 -4.52 -3.39
C ASP A 140 2.79 -6.03 -3.44
N ILE A 141 4.04 -6.43 -3.72
CA ILE A 141 4.46 -7.85 -3.71
C ILE A 141 4.26 -8.47 -2.32
N LYS A 142 4.57 -7.74 -1.25
CA LYS A 142 4.37 -8.23 0.13
C LYS A 142 2.89 -8.37 0.47
N VAL A 143 2.05 -7.44 0.03
CA VAL A 143 0.59 -7.51 0.22
C VAL A 143 0.01 -8.72 -0.49
N GLU A 144 0.40 -8.97 -1.74
CA GLU A 144 -0.04 -10.14 -2.49
C GLU A 144 0.39 -11.46 -1.82
N HIS A 145 1.64 -11.54 -1.36
CA HIS A 145 2.12 -12.71 -0.61
C HIS A 145 1.36 -12.92 0.71
N LEU A 146 1.03 -11.82 1.41
CA LEU A 146 0.26 -11.88 2.65
C LEU A 146 -1.18 -12.34 2.39
N SER A 147 -1.82 -11.85 1.33
CA SER A 147 -3.14 -12.29 0.90
C SER A 147 -3.16 -13.79 0.66
N HIS A 148 -2.21 -14.31 -0.10
CA HIS A 148 -2.10 -15.76 -0.35
C HIS A 148 -1.93 -16.59 0.94
N LYS A 149 -1.17 -16.07 1.92
CA LYS A 149 -1.05 -16.74 3.23
C LYS A 149 -2.35 -16.72 4.03
N VAL A 150 -3.12 -15.65 3.95
CA VAL A 150 -4.45 -15.56 4.59
C VAL A 150 -5.40 -16.58 3.96
N ASP A 151 -5.40 -16.72 2.64
CA ASP A 151 -6.24 -17.71 1.96
C ASP A 151 -5.86 -19.15 2.37
N GLN A 152 -4.56 -19.45 2.47
CA GLN A 152 -4.09 -20.74 2.99
C GLN A 152 -4.54 -21.00 4.43
N LEU A 153 -4.42 -20.00 5.31
CA LEU A 153 -4.87 -20.12 6.68
C LEU A 153 -6.38 -20.34 6.79
N ASN A 154 -7.17 -19.66 5.97
CA ASN A 154 -8.62 -19.86 5.92
C ASN A 154 -8.96 -21.30 5.50
N ALA A 155 -8.27 -21.84 4.49
CA ALA A 155 -8.46 -23.24 4.09
C ALA A 155 -8.12 -24.23 5.22
N TYR A 156 -7.04 -24.01 5.96
CA TYR A 156 -6.72 -24.84 7.14
C TYR A 156 -7.77 -24.72 8.27
N VAL A 157 -8.29 -23.52 8.49
CA VAL A 157 -9.36 -23.33 9.49
C VAL A 157 -10.63 -24.07 9.08
N GLU A 158 -11.02 -24.04 7.82
CA GLU A 158 -12.17 -24.80 7.31
C GLU A 158 -11.98 -26.31 7.48
N GLU A 159 -10.78 -26.84 7.18
CA GLU A 159 -10.43 -28.23 7.40
C GLU A 159 -10.56 -28.64 8.89
N ILE A 160 -9.98 -27.82 9.79
CA ILE A 160 -10.09 -28.07 11.25
C ILE A 160 -11.53 -28.03 11.73
N LEU A 161 -12.36 -27.12 11.22
CA LEU A 161 -13.77 -27.03 11.58
C LEU A 161 -14.56 -28.27 11.09
N HIS A 162 -14.21 -28.81 9.93
CA HIS A 162 -14.80 -30.05 9.43
C HIS A 162 -14.43 -31.23 10.34
N ASP A 163 -13.16 -31.41 10.67
CA ASP A 163 -12.67 -32.45 11.56
C ASP A 163 -13.33 -32.36 12.95
N GLN A 164 -13.54 -31.11 13.44
CA GLN A 164 -14.21 -30.90 14.75
C GLN A 164 -15.68 -31.33 14.72
N ASN A 165 -16.38 -31.13 13.62
CA ASN A 165 -17.73 -31.58 13.43
C ASN A 165 -17.80 -33.12 13.44
N ASP A 166 -16.89 -33.79 12.72
CA ASP A 166 -16.80 -35.26 12.72
C ASP A 166 -16.53 -35.84 14.12
N ILE A 167 -15.65 -35.19 14.89
CA ILE A 167 -15.39 -35.57 16.29
C ILE A 167 -16.64 -35.39 17.16
N ASN A 168 -17.39 -34.31 16.99
CA ASN A 168 -18.61 -34.05 17.73
C ASN A 168 -19.68 -35.14 17.43
N ASP A 169 -19.84 -35.53 16.16
CA ASP A 169 -20.77 -36.57 15.74
C ASP A 169 -20.42 -37.94 16.37
N ILE A 170 -19.13 -38.29 16.38
CA ILE A 170 -18.63 -39.50 17.02
C ILE A 170 -18.88 -39.45 18.55
N GLN A 171 -18.64 -38.29 19.17
CA GLN A 171 -18.88 -38.11 20.61
C GLN A 171 -20.36 -38.28 20.96
N GLU A 172 -21.27 -37.78 20.13
CA GLU A 172 -22.72 -37.95 20.33
C GLU A 172 -23.13 -39.43 20.20
N GLN A 173 -22.56 -40.15 19.21
CA GLN A 173 -22.81 -41.60 19.09
C GLN A 173 -22.34 -42.38 20.31
N ILE A 174 -21.13 -42.11 20.80
CA ILE A 174 -20.60 -42.74 22.01
C ILE A 174 -21.49 -42.45 23.24
N ASN A 175 -21.90 -41.19 23.41
CA ASN A 175 -22.76 -40.80 24.52
C ASN A 175 -24.11 -41.54 24.48
N ASN A 176 -24.71 -41.70 23.30
CA ASN A 176 -25.95 -42.44 23.11
C ASN A 176 -25.77 -43.93 23.43
N GLU A 177 -24.68 -44.55 22.98
CA GLU A 177 -24.38 -45.95 23.28
C GLU A 177 -24.15 -46.19 24.77
N VAL A 178 -23.42 -45.31 25.45
CA VAL A 178 -23.20 -45.36 26.90
C VAL A 178 -24.52 -45.17 27.65
N ALA A 179 -25.41 -44.28 27.21
CA ALA A 179 -26.73 -44.12 27.84
C ALA A 179 -27.55 -45.39 27.76
N ILE A 180 -27.59 -46.09 26.62
CA ILE A 180 -28.29 -47.36 26.45
C ILE A 180 -27.69 -48.44 27.38
N GLN A 181 -26.35 -48.51 27.46
CA GLN A 181 -25.70 -49.50 28.37
C GLN A 181 -26.01 -49.23 29.83
N ILE A 182 -26.06 -47.99 30.28
CA ILE A 182 -26.44 -47.59 31.63
C ILE A 182 -27.90 -47.99 31.92
N GLU A 183 -28.82 -47.83 30.98
CA GLU A 183 -30.21 -48.21 31.09
C GLU A 183 -30.34 -49.74 31.31
N VAL A 184 -29.65 -50.54 30.48
CA VAL A 184 -29.60 -52.00 30.58
C VAL A 184 -29.02 -52.43 31.92
N ILE A 185 -28.00 -51.80 32.44
CA ILE A 185 -27.42 -52.12 33.77
C ILE A 185 -28.40 -51.76 34.87
N ASN A 186 -29.08 -50.61 34.79
CA ASN A 186 -30.08 -50.24 35.79
C ASN A 186 -31.25 -51.20 35.81
N ASP A 187 -31.76 -51.65 34.67
CA ASP A 187 -32.83 -52.68 34.60
C ASP A 187 -32.38 -53.99 35.22
N ALA A 188 -31.13 -54.41 34.93
CA ALA A 188 -30.58 -55.62 35.53
C ALA A 188 -30.45 -55.53 37.10
N LEU A 189 -30.03 -54.33 37.56
CA LEU A 189 -29.95 -54.06 39.01
C LEU A 189 -31.33 -54.05 39.68
N ASP A 190 -32.33 -53.51 39.03
CA ASP A 190 -33.72 -53.53 39.59
C ASP A 190 -34.31 -54.91 39.62
N GLN A 191 -34.10 -55.76 38.61
CA GLN A 191 -34.49 -57.18 38.64
C GLN A 191 -33.78 -57.94 39.75
N LEU A 192 -32.51 -57.64 40.04
CA LEU A 192 -31.80 -58.28 41.17
C LEU A 192 -32.35 -57.83 42.55
N ARG A 193 -32.78 -56.57 42.66
CA ARG A 193 -33.43 -56.02 43.87
C ARG A 193 -34.78 -56.70 44.13
N GLU A 194 -35.61 -56.88 43.11
CA GLU A 194 -36.88 -57.51 43.18
C GLU A 194 -36.75 -58.99 43.61
N LYS A 195 -35.77 -59.75 43.10
CA LYS A 195 -35.45 -61.10 43.51
C LYS A 195 -35.04 -61.23 44.99
N LYS A 196 -34.43 -60.22 45.57
CA LYS A 196 -34.01 -60.17 46.96
C LYS A 196 -35.17 -59.90 47.94
N VAL A 197 -36.30 -59.38 47.47
CA VAL A 197 -37.47 -59.01 48.24
C VAL A 197 -38.51 -60.17 48.28
N SER A 198 -38.24 -61.29 47.61
CA SER A 198 -39.12 -62.49 47.81
C SER A 198 -39.16 -62.89 49.31
N PRO A 199 -40.31 -62.90 49.95
CA PRO A 199 -40.38 -63.14 51.39
C PRO A 199 -39.87 -64.54 51.68
N GLN A 200 -38.80 -64.66 52.48
CA GLN A 200 -38.47 -65.94 53.14
C GLN A 200 -39.66 -66.39 53.92
N ASN A 201 -40.19 -67.59 53.58
CA ASN A 201 -41.24 -68.24 54.37
C ASN A 201 -40.89 -68.21 55.87
N PRO A 202 -41.73 -67.70 56.72
CA PRO A 202 -41.44 -67.71 58.14
C PRO A 202 -41.33 -69.17 58.60
N ILE A 203 -40.17 -69.53 59.14
CA ILE A 203 -39.96 -70.78 59.83
C ILE A 203 -40.79 -70.72 61.13
N GLY A 204 -42.07 -71.13 61.03
CA GLY A 204 -42.94 -71.15 62.12
C GLY A 204 -42.77 -72.47 62.94
N PHE A 205 -42.27 -72.34 64.15
CA PHE A 205 -42.37 -73.41 65.19
C PHE A 205 -43.83 -73.52 65.52
N LYS A 206 -44.48 -74.72 65.29
CA LYS A 206 -45.79 -75.04 65.82
C LYS A 206 -45.59 -75.49 67.25
N PRO A 207 -46.18 -74.87 68.28
CA PRO A 207 -46.22 -75.45 69.62
C PRO A 207 -47.16 -76.66 69.57
N GLY A 208 -46.65 -77.86 69.96
CA GLY A 208 -47.43 -79.05 70.13
C GLY A 208 -48.26 -78.99 71.44
N ASN A 209 -49.45 -79.57 71.42
CA ASN A 209 -50.35 -79.84 72.55
C ASN A 209 -49.61 -80.53 73.67
#